data_54da0bd4d40b6b2615fc0fa70b57d407
#
_entry.id   54da0bd4d40b6b2615fc0fa70b57d407
#
_cell.length_a   1.000
_cell.length_b   1.000
_cell.length_c   1.000
_cell.angle_alpha   90.00
_cell.angle_beta   90.00
_cell.angle_gamma   90.00
#
_symmetry.space_group_name_H-M   'P 1'
#
loop_
_entity.id
_entity.type
_entity.pdbx_description
1 polymer ?
#
loop_
_entity_poly.entity_id
_entity_poly.type
_entity_poly.pdbx_seq_one_letter_code
_entity_poly.pdbx_strand_id
1 'polypeptide(L)'
;FNAISDGEYLNYQGEVAHLQVLPRQPGSDVLSAANALTASTSGFTRAGIDPTGGVGGQVMANLVNFPSASEQVEANAGVIGFIIIGVGVIGIILGFFRLLMLTLVSVNVRSQLKSEKASKNNPLGRVLMVAESNPNADTETLELKLGEAILKETPSLESLLTLIKMIATIAPLGGLLGTVTGMIQVFQQITVYGAGDPTIMAGGISQALMTTVLGIVVAIPTIFMHTVVKSRSDNIIHILEEQATGMIAQKAERAAGNS
;
A
#
# COMPACT_ATOMS: atom_id res chain seq x y z
N PHE A 1 -9.07 1.63 -44.51
CA PHE A 1 -9.28 0.21 -44.78
C PHE A 1 -8.76 -0.60 -43.60
N ASN A 2 -9.62 -1.39 -42.99
CA ASN A 2 -9.20 -2.38 -41.99
C ASN A 2 -8.82 -3.67 -42.72
N ALA A 3 -7.56 -4.02 -42.68
CA ALA A 3 -7.11 -5.32 -43.15
C ALA A 3 -7.15 -6.29 -41.98
N ILE A 4 -7.55 -7.51 -42.23
CA ILE A 4 -7.58 -8.62 -41.25
C ILE A 4 -6.84 -9.81 -41.90
N SER A 5 -5.87 -10.37 -41.21
CA SER A 5 -5.20 -11.61 -41.58
C SER A 5 -5.06 -12.49 -40.36
N ASP A 6 -5.39 -13.78 -40.54
CA ASP A 6 -5.34 -14.78 -39.47
C ASP A 6 -6.07 -14.41 -38.17
N GLY A 7 -7.14 -13.60 -38.32
CA GLY A 7 -7.94 -13.10 -37.20
C GLY A 7 -7.39 -11.89 -36.47
N GLU A 8 -6.28 -11.32 -36.96
CA GLU A 8 -5.67 -10.13 -36.40
C GLU A 8 -5.94 -8.90 -37.29
N TYR A 9 -6.13 -7.76 -36.65
CA TYR A 9 -6.23 -6.47 -37.35
C TYR A 9 -4.86 -5.95 -37.73
N LEU A 10 -4.74 -5.42 -38.94
CA LEU A 10 -3.53 -4.86 -39.52
C LEU A 10 -3.66 -3.37 -39.71
N ASN A 11 -2.55 -2.68 -39.51
CA ASN A 11 -2.41 -1.25 -39.87
C ASN A 11 -1.60 -1.08 -41.16
N TYR A 12 -2.07 -0.18 -42.01
CA TYR A 12 -1.36 0.18 -43.25
C TYR A 12 -0.45 1.37 -43.00
N GLN A 13 0.84 1.16 -43.12
CA GLN A 13 1.83 2.26 -43.07
C GLN A 13 2.08 2.81 -44.47
N GLY A 14 1.53 3.99 -44.76
CA GLY A 14 1.57 4.61 -46.08
C GLY A 14 2.98 4.96 -46.58
N GLU A 15 3.91 5.27 -45.71
CA GLU A 15 5.30 5.62 -46.07
C GLU A 15 6.10 4.41 -46.58
N VAL A 16 5.82 3.23 -46.13
CA VAL A 16 6.58 1.99 -46.48
C VAL A 16 5.71 1.01 -47.29
N ALA A 17 4.45 1.35 -47.54
CA ALA A 17 3.47 0.59 -48.34
C ALA A 17 3.35 -0.88 -47.89
N HIS A 18 3.45 -1.17 -46.56
CA HIS A 18 3.22 -2.52 -46.04
C HIS A 18 2.16 -2.55 -44.92
N LEU A 19 1.57 -3.72 -44.72
CA LEU A 19 0.64 -4.00 -43.66
C LEU A 19 1.41 -4.58 -42.46
N GLN A 20 1.20 -3.99 -41.29
CA GLN A 20 1.78 -4.46 -40.05
C GLN A 20 0.68 -4.82 -39.07
N VAL A 21 0.86 -5.91 -38.33
CA VAL A 21 -0.06 -6.30 -37.27
C VAL A 21 -0.15 -5.16 -36.24
N LEU A 22 -1.36 -4.79 -35.84
CA LEU A 22 -1.54 -3.78 -34.80
C LEU A 22 -0.78 -4.20 -33.54
N PRO A 23 0.02 -3.33 -32.94
CA PRO A 23 0.76 -3.63 -31.72
C PRO A 23 -0.16 -4.04 -30.57
N ARG A 24 -1.42 -3.62 -30.65
CA ARG A 24 -2.47 -3.95 -29.72
C ARG A 24 -3.73 -4.29 -30.50
N GLN A 25 -4.25 -5.50 -30.28
CA GLN A 25 -5.46 -5.97 -30.91
C GLN A 25 -6.72 -5.48 -30.17
N PRO A 26 -7.87 -5.33 -30.84
CA PRO A 26 -9.15 -5.05 -30.20
C PRO A 26 -9.60 -6.17 -29.25
N GLY A 27 -10.65 -5.91 -28.45
CA GLY A 27 -11.22 -6.87 -27.53
C GLY A 27 -11.67 -8.18 -28.18
N SER A 28 -11.74 -9.24 -27.38
CA SER A 28 -12.04 -10.60 -27.85
C SER A 28 -13.34 -10.76 -28.62
N ASP A 29 -14.34 -9.91 -28.36
CA ASP A 29 -15.61 -9.86 -29.08
C ASP A 29 -15.45 -9.33 -30.52
N VAL A 30 -14.61 -8.32 -30.71
CA VAL A 30 -14.27 -7.74 -32.02
C VAL A 30 -13.38 -8.69 -32.80
N LEU A 31 -12.38 -9.32 -32.14
CA LEU A 31 -11.53 -10.34 -32.76
C LEU A 31 -12.32 -11.58 -33.17
N SER A 32 -13.26 -12.04 -32.36
CA SER A 32 -14.12 -13.19 -32.72
C SER A 32 -15.01 -12.85 -33.93
N ALA A 33 -15.50 -11.63 -34.04
CA ALA A 33 -16.24 -11.16 -35.20
C ALA A 33 -15.34 -11.07 -36.46
N ALA A 34 -14.08 -10.66 -36.31
CA ALA A 34 -13.10 -10.65 -37.40
C ALA A 34 -12.78 -12.06 -37.88
N ASN A 35 -12.59 -13.03 -36.98
CA ASN A 35 -12.39 -14.45 -37.32
C ASN A 35 -13.62 -15.04 -38.02
N ALA A 36 -14.82 -14.72 -37.56
CA ALA A 36 -16.06 -15.14 -38.22
C ALA A 36 -16.19 -14.55 -39.62
N LEU A 37 -15.73 -13.31 -39.85
CA LEU A 37 -15.73 -12.67 -41.16
C LEU A 37 -14.77 -13.37 -42.12
N THR A 38 -13.55 -13.71 -41.69
CA THR A 38 -12.55 -14.40 -42.52
C THR A 38 -12.98 -15.82 -42.86
N ALA A 39 -13.73 -16.48 -41.99
CA ALA A 39 -14.26 -17.82 -42.23
C ALA A 39 -15.56 -17.85 -43.05
N SER A 40 -16.27 -16.74 -43.18
CA SER A 40 -17.56 -16.69 -43.87
C SER A 40 -17.40 -16.59 -45.39
N THR A 41 -18.04 -17.49 -46.12
CA THR A 41 -18.07 -17.50 -47.61
C THR A 41 -19.37 -16.91 -48.15
N SER A 42 -20.40 -16.75 -47.33
CA SER A 42 -21.71 -16.17 -47.72
C SER A 42 -22.52 -15.76 -46.51
N GLY A 43 -23.42 -14.76 -46.67
CA GLY A 43 -24.32 -14.28 -45.65
C GLY A 43 -23.85 -12.96 -44.99
N PHE A 44 -24.53 -12.60 -43.88
CA PHE A 44 -24.20 -11.39 -43.11
C PHE A 44 -23.36 -11.76 -41.90
N THR A 45 -22.20 -11.12 -41.75
CA THR A 45 -21.30 -11.34 -40.61
C THR A 45 -21.02 -9.97 -39.95
N ARG A 46 -21.01 -9.96 -38.64
CA ARG A 46 -20.65 -8.76 -37.86
C ARG A 46 -19.14 -8.51 -37.99
N ALA A 47 -18.75 -7.29 -38.30
CA ALA A 47 -17.34 -6.89 -38.33
C ALA A 47 -17.15 -5.56 -37.63
N GLY A 48 -16.03 -5.39 -36.94
CA GLY A 48 -15.59 -4.08 -36.46
C GLY A 48 -14.98 -3.30 -37.61
N ILE A 49 -15.52 -2.11 -37.90
CA ILE A 49 -14.99 -1.21 -38.94
C ILE A 49 -14.57 0.07 -38.25
N ASP A 50 -13.34 0.50 -38.49
CA ASP A 50 -12.87 1.82 -38.06
C ASP A 50 -13.12 2.86 -39.18
N PRO A 51 -14.05 3.82 -38.97
CA PRO A 51 -14.37 4.85 -39.96
C PRO A 51 -13.33 5.95 -40.03
N THR A 52 -12.32 6.01 -39.16
CA THR A 52 -11.38 7.14 -39.03
C THR A 52 -10.16 7.02 -39.98
N GLY A 53 -10.05 5.95 -40.77
CA GLY A 53 -9.00 5.80 -41.79
C GLY A 53 -7.68 5.25 -41.23
N GLY A 54 -6.57 5.44 -41.93
CA GLY A 54 -5.29 4.76 -41.65
C GLY A 54 -4.65 5.00 -40.27
N VAL A 55 -5.08 6.03 -39.52
CA VAL A 55 -4.64 6.27 -38.15
C VAL A 55 -5.62 5.66 -37.11
N GLY A 56 -6.84 5.37 -37.57
CA GLY A 56 -7.95 5.03 -36.70
C GLY A 56 -7.91 3.64 -36.11
N GLY A 57 -7.29 2.67 -36.77
CA GLY A 57 -7.15 1.33 -36.20
C GLY A 57 -6.40 1.30 -34.88
N GLN A 58 -5.44 2.19 -34.70
CA GLN A 58 -4.75 2.36 -33.42
C GLN A 58 -5.65 3.03 -32.39
N VAL A 59 -6.48 4.00 -32.81
CA VAL A 59 -7.44 4.66 -31.90
C VAL A 59 -8.48 3.69 -31.42
N MET A 60 -9.05 2.86 -32.31
CA MET A 60 -10.06 1.85 -31.97
C MET A 60 -9.48 0.78 -31.05
N ALA A 61 -8.28 0.29 -31.32
CA ALA A 61 -7.58 -0.67 -30.46
C ALA A 61 -7.31 -0.10 -29.05
N ASN A 62 -6.95 1.16 -28.97
CA ASN A 62 -6.71 1.84 -27.70
C ASN A 62 -8.00 2.19 -26.93
N LEU A 63 -9.09 2.50 -27.63
CA LEU A 63 -10.37 2.81 -26.98
C LEU A 63 -11.10 1.57 -26.47
N VAL A 64 -10.95 0.44 -27.16
CA VAL A 64 -11.66 -0.82 -26.83
C VAL A 64 -10.89 -1.64 -25.80
N ASN A 65 -9.58 -1.56 -25.79
CA ASN A 65 -8.71 -2.29 -24.86
C ASN A 65 -7.88 -1.32 -24.00
N PHE A 66 -8.50 -0.72 -22.99
CA PHE A 66 -7.70 -0.12 -21.92
C PHE A 66 -6.96 -1.23 -21.17
N PRO A 67 -5.63 -1.11 -21.02
CA PRO A 67 -4.88 -2.08 -20.22
C PRO A 67 -5.44 -2.07 -18.80
N SER A 68 -5.64 -3.26 -18.25
CA SER A 68 -5.99 -3.41 -16.84
C SER A 68 -4.93 -2.74 -15.95
N ALA A 69 -5.31 -2.37 -14.72
CA ALA A 69 -4.35 -1.73 -13.80
C ALA A 69 -3.13 -2.63 -13.56
N SER A 70 -3.30 -3.97 -13.53
CA SER A 70 -2.18 -4.91 -13.39
C SER A 70 -1.25 -4.90 -14.60
N GLU A 71 -1.79 -4.89 -15.82
CA GLU A 71 -0.98 -4.80 -17.05
C GLU A 71 -0.23 -3.47 -17.13
N GLN A 72 -0.86 -2.37 -16.72
CA GLN A 72 -0.20 -1.06 -16.66
C GLN A 72 0.96 -1.05 -15.66
N VAL A 73 0.79 -1.67 -14.49
CA VAL A 73 1.85 -1.81 -13.50
C VAL A 73 2.97 -2.68 -14.04
N GLU A 74 2.66 -3.85 -14.62
CA GLU A 74 3.66 -4.77 -15.16
C GLU A 74 4.48 -4.11 -16.28
N ALA A 75 3.82 -3.38 -17.18
CA ALA A 75 4.49 -2.71 -18.29
C ALA A 75 5.29 -1.47 -17.89
N ASN A 76 4.84 -0.72 -16.88
CA ASN A 76 5.37 0.62 -16.57
C ASN A 76 5.92 0.79 -15.15
N ALA A 77 5.91 -0.23 -14.28
CA ALA A 77 6.44 -0.07 -12.92
C ALA A 77 7.95 0.11 -12.88
N GLY A 78 8.67 -0.52 -13.82
CA GLY A 78 10.13 -0.55 -13.78
C GLY A 78 10.70 -1.13 -12.48
N VAL A 79 11.99 -1.08 -12.30
CA VAL A 79 12.66 -1.62 -11.10
C VAL A 79 12.22 -0.88 -9.83
N ILE A 80 12.12 0.44 -9.90
CA ILE A 80 11.75 1.28 -8.74
C ILE A 80 10.32 0.99 -8.30
N GLY A 81 9.38 0.84 -9.23
CA GLY A 81 7.99 0.53 -8.91
C GLY A 81 7.86 -0.83 -8.21
N PHE A 82 8.58 -1.86 -8.64
CA PHE A 82 8.58 -3.15 -7.96
C PHE A 82 9.18 -3.09 -6.55
N ILE A 83 10.23 -2.29 -6.33
CA ILE A 83 10.78 -2.05 -4.99
C ILE A 83 9.73 -1.38 -4.10
N ILE A 84 9.00 -0.36 -4.58
CA ILE A 84 7.94 0.33 -3.84
C ILE A 84 6.83 -0.65 -3.45
N ILE A 85 6.39 -1.49 -4.37
CA ILE A 85 5.37 -2.53 -4.10
C ILE A 85 5.88 -3.50 -3.04
N GLY A 86 7.12 -4.00 -3.16
CA GLY A 86 7.72 -4.92 -2.20
C GLY A 86 7.78 -4.33 -0.78
N VAL A 87 8.25 -3.08 -0.66
CA VAL A 87 8.29 -2.36 0.62
C VAL A 87 6.87 -2.15 1.17
N GLY A 88 5.90 -1.84 0.30
CA GLY A 88 4.50 -1.69 0.68
C GLY A 88 3.88 -2.96 1.23
N VAL A 89 4.10 -4.08 0.56
CA VAL A 89 3.63 -5.41 1.02
C VAL A 89 4.21 -5.73 2.40
N ILE A 90 5.51 -5.49 2.60
CA ILE A 90 6.16 -5.67 3.90
C ILE A 90 5.50 -4.78 4.96
N GLY A 91 5.25 -3.50 4.66
CA GLY A 91 4.60 -2.57 5.57
C GLY A 91 3.19 -3.01 6.00
N ILE A 92 2.40 -3.50 5.06
CA ILE A 92 1.04 -4.01 5.32
C ILE A 92 1.09 -5.29 6.16
N ILE A 93 1.99 -6.23 5.85
CA ILE A 93 2.16 -7.47 6.62
C ILE A 93 2.58 -7.16 8.06
N LEU A 94 3.56 -6.27 8.25
CA LEU A 94 4.01 -5.84 9.58
C LEU A 94 2.88 -5.15 10.35
N GLY A 95 2.12 -4.29 9.69
CA GLY A 95 0.98 -3.60 10.29
C GLY A 95 -0.12 -4.56 10.73
N PHE A 96 -0.47 -5.52 9.89
CA PHE A 96 -1.47 -6.53 10.20
C PHE A 96 -1.03 -7.46 11.34
N PHE A 97 0.22 -7.94 11.29
CA PHE A 97 0.81 -8.74 12.36
C PHE A 97 0.78 -7.98 13.69
N ARG A 98 1.16 -6.70 13.68
CA ARG A 98 1.15 -5.87 14.88
C ARG A 98 -0.25 -5.62 15.42
N LEU A 99 -1.21 -5.38 14.53
CA LEU A 99 -2.61 -5.21 14.90
C LEU A 99 -3.16 -6.44 15.61
N LEU A 100 -2.87 -7.64 15.10
CA LEU A 100 -3.26 -8.90 15.74
C LEU A 100 -2.63 -9.04 17.13
N MET A 101 -1.33 -8.78 17.24
CA MET A 101 -0.60 -8.86 18.49
C MET A 101 -1.18 -7.91 19.56
N LEU A 102 -1.40 -6.64 19.21
CA LEU A 102 -1.98 -5.66 20.13
C LEU A 102 -3.43 -5.98 20.49
N THR A 103 -4.19 -6.59 19.59
CA THR A 103 -5.55 -7.03 19.87
C THR A 103 -5.54 -8.14 20.94
N LEU A 104 -4.64 -9.11 20.86
CA LEU A 104 -4.47 -10.16 21.87
C LEU A 104 -4.04 -9.57 23.22
N VAL A 105 -3.09 -8.63 23.21
CA VAL A 105 -2.66 -7.92 24.42
C VAL A 105 -3.82 -7.14 25.03
N SER A 106 -4.62 -6.44 24.23
CA SER A 106 -5.79 -5.68 24.69
C SER A 106 -6.85 -6.57 25.34
N VAL A 107 -7.10 -7.76 24.78
CA VAL A 107 -8.02 -8.76 25.40
C VAL A 107 -7.51 -9.20 26.75
N ASN A 108 -6.21 -9.50 26.87
CA ASN A 108 -5.57 -9.92 28.12
C ASN A 108 -5.59 -8.79 29.17
N VAL A 109 -5.37 -7.54 28.76
CA VAL A 109 -5.47 -6.36 29.65
C VAL A 109 -6.90 -6.18 30.16
N ARG A 110 -7.90 -6.28 29.26
CA ARG A 110 -9.32 -6.20 29.65
C ARG A 110 -9.75 -7.33 30.58
N SER A 111 -9.21 -8.52 30.39
CA SER A 111 -9.43 -9.65 31.30
C SER A 111 -8.82 -9.39 32.67
N GLN A 112 -7.62 -8.75 32.71
CA GLN A 112 -6.96 -8.38 33.97
C GLN A 112 -7.76 -7.36 34.78
N LEU A 113 -8.44 -6.39 34.12
CA LEU A 113 -9.32 -5.42 34.79
C LEU A 113 -10.46 -6.08 35.61
N LYS A 114 -10.84 -7.31 35.24
CA LYS A 114 -11.88 -8.08 35.93
C LYS A 114 -11.33 -9.05 36.99
N SER A 115 -10.02 -9.18 37.07
CA SER A 115 -9.33 -10.15 37.96
C SER A 115 -8.66 -9.42 39.10
N GLU A 116 -8.90 -9.89 40.33
CA GLU A 116 -8.26 -9.35 41.53
C GLU A 116 -6.77 -9.71 41.64
N LYS A 117 -6.32 -10.77 40.95
CA LYS A 117 -4.91 -11.21 40.99
C LYS A 117 -4.14 -10.66 39.82
N ALA A 118 -3.02 -9.99 40.09
CA ALA A 118 -2.11 -9.52 39.09
C ALA A 118 -1.43 -10.69 38.35
N SER A 119 -1.41 -10.65 37.01
CA SER A 119 -0.82 -11.69 36.15
C SER A 119 0.41 -11.16 35.40
N LYS A 120 1.51 -11.90 35.42
CA LYS A 120 2.74 -11.58 34.68
C LYS A 120 2.57 -11.59 33.17
N ASN A 121 1.51 -12.21 32.65
CA ASN A 121 1.33 -12.48 31.22
C ASN A 121 0.80 -11.27 30.43
N ASN A 122 0.46 -10.19 31.10
CA ASN A 122 -0.02 -8.97 30.44
C ASN A 122 0.63 -7.72 31.05
N PRO A 123 0.75 -6.61 30.29
CA PRO A 123 1.43 -5.40 30.76
C PRO A 123 0.74 -4.78 31.98
N LEU A 124 -0.59 -4.78 32.04
CA LEU A 124 -1.31 -4.25 33.20
C LEU A 124 -0.98 -5.05 34.47
N GLY A 125 -1.02 -6.38 34.40
CA GLY A 125 -0.69 -7.22 35.54
C GLY A 125 0.75 -7.01 36.04
N ARG A 126 1.71 -6.78 35.15
CA ARG A 126 3.09 -6.46 35.57
C ARG A 126 3.19 -5.11 36.28
N VAL A 127 2.43 -4.10 35.84
CA VAL A 127 2.33 -2.80 36.55
C VAL A 127 1.66 -2.98 37.92
N LEU A 128 0.55 -3.73 38.00
CA LEU A 128 -0.14 -4.01 39.28
C LEU A 128 0.76 -4.73 40.28
N MET A 129 1.58 -5.68 39.83
CA MET A 129 2.52 -6.41 40.68
C MET A 129 3.57 -5.49 41.33
N VAL A 130 3.94 -4.38 40.70
CA VAL A 130 4.85 -3.37 41.29
C VAL A 130 4.20 -2.75 42.53
N ALA A 131 2.90 -2.44 42.46
CA ALA A 131 2.18 -1.93 43.62
C ALA A 131 2.06 -2.99 44.72
N GLU A 132 1.69 -4.23 44.39
CA GLU A 132 1.60 -5.32 45.35
C GLU A 132 2.94 -5.63 46.04
N SER A 133 4.06 -5.50 45.33
CA SER A 133 5.42 -5.73 45.84
C SER A 133 5.94 -4.61 46.75
N ASN A 134 5.26 -3.45 46.77
CA ASN A 134 5.66 -2.27 47.54
C ASN A 134 4.52 -1.76 48.45
N PRO A 135 3.99 -2.58 49.36
CA PRO A 135 2.83 -2.19 50.17
C PRO A 135 3.13 -1.04 51.15
N ASN A 136 4.38 -0.95 51.60
CA ASN A 136 4.82 0.08 52.57
C ASN A 136 5.43 1.34 51.92
N ALA A 137 5.51 1.44 50.57
CA ALA A 137 6.01 2.64 49.94
C ALA A 137 5.08 3.81 50.26
N ASP A 138 5.60 5.03 50.41
CA ASP A 138 4.81 6.24 50.46
C ASP A 138 4.15 6.51 49.06
N THR A 139 3.20 7.44 49.02
CA THR A 139 2.43 7.74 47.82
C THR A 139 3.33 8.22 46.70
N GLU A 140 4.30 9.08 46.99
CA GLU A 140 5.26 9.63 46.01
C GLU A 140 6.18 8.53 45.44
N THR A 141 6.73 7.69 46.29
CA THR A 141 7.56 6.54 45.86
C THR A 141 6.75 5.54 45.02
N LEU A 142 5.48 5.31 45.38
CA LEU A 142 4.62 4.42 44.59
C LEU A 142 4.33 4.98 43.21
N GLU A 143 4.07 6.28 43.11
CA GLU A 143 3.86 6.99 41.83
C GLU A 143 5.07 6.83 40.90
N LEU A 144 6.28 7.10 41.44
CA LEU A 144 7.52 6.96 40.66
C LEU A 144 7.74 5.52 40.17
N LYS A 145 7.50 4.50 41.03
CA LYS A 145 7.66 3.10 40.66
C LYS A 145 6.65 2.61 39.63
N LEU A 146 5.40 3.07 39.72
CA LEU A 146 4.37 2.76 38.73
C LEU A 146 4.65 3.46 37.40
N GLY A 147 5.09 4.71 37.45
CA GLY A 147 5.55 5.43 36.26
C GLY A 147 6.71 4.71 35.55
N GLU A 148 7.72 4.27 36.33
CA GLU A 148 8.83 3.46 35.79
C GLU A 148 8.33 2.15 35.15
N ALA A 149 7.39 1.47 35.79
CA ALA A 149 6.83 0.23 35.27
C ALA A 149 6.10 0.45 33.92
N ILE A 150 5.31 1.53 33.80
CA ILE A 150 4.62 1.88 32.55
C ILE A 150 5.64 2.22 31.46
N LEU A 151 6.68 3.03 31.79
CA LEU A 151 7.75 3.36 30.85
C LEU A 151 8.50 2.12 30.33
N LYS A 152 8.64 1.06 31.15
CA LYS A 152 9.22 -0.22 30.71
C LYS A 152 8.33 -1.00 29.73
N GLU A 153 7.01 -0.88 29.86
CA GLU A 153 6.05 -1.57 28.96
C GLU A 153 5.86 -0.84 27.62
N THR A 154 5.94 0.48 27.62
CA THR A 154 5.69 1.35 26.46
C THR A 154 6.49 0.97 25.20
N PRO A 155 7.82 0.71 25.24
CA PRO A 155 8.57 0.31 24.05
C PRO A 155 8.08 -1.00 23.43
N SER A 156 7.61 -1.93 24.24
CA SER A 156 7.01 -3.19 23.76
C SER A 156 5.68 -2.93 23.06
N LEU A 157 4.86 -2.01 23.57
CA LEU A 157 3.57 -1.65 23.00
C LEU A 157 3.70 -0.78 21.74
N GLU A 158 4.77 -0.01 21.60
CA GLU A 158 5.04 0.84 20.44
C GLU A 158 5.99 0.20 19.41
N SER A 159 6.47 -1.01 19.66
CA SER A 159 7.40 -1.68 18.75
C SER A 159 6.82 -1.79 17.32
N LEU A 160 7.67 -1.67 16.31
CA LEU A 160 7.35 -1.70 14.88
C LEU A 160 6.51 -0.50 14.36
N LEU A 161 5.91 0.33 15.22
CA LEU A 161 5.15 1.51 14.79
C LEU A 161 6.01 2.49 14.00
N THR A 162 7.22 2.75 14.49
CA THR A 162 8.18 3.62 13.82
C THR A 162 8.56 3.09 12.43
N LEU A 163 8.74 1.77 12.30
CA LEU A 163 9.06 1.15 11.02
C LEU A 163 7.90 1.26 10.02
N ILE A 164 6.67 0.98 10.45
CA ILE A 164 5.48 1.13 9.60
C ILE A 164 5.31 2.58 9.16
N LYS A 165 5.49 3.55 10.07
CA LYS A 165 5.45 4.98 9.77
C LYS A 165 6.53 5.36 8.75
N MET A 166 7.75 4.85 8.90
CA MET A 166 8.85 5.12 8.00
C MET A 166 8.56 4.60 6.59
N ILE A 167 8.04 3.38 6.44
CA ILE A 167 7.61 2.82 5.15
C ILE A 167 6.56 3.73 4.49
N ALA A 168 5.55 4.13 5.25
CA ALA A 168 4.48 5.00 4.76
C ALA A 168 4.99 6.35 4.26
N THR A 169 6.02 6.90 4.90
CA THR A 169 6.61 8.19 4.55
C THR A 169 7.58 8.08 3.37
N ILE A 170 8.34 6.99 3.28
CA ILE A 170 9.36 6.79 2.23
C ILE A 170 8.72 6.34 0.91
N ALA A 171 7.59 5.64 0.91
CA ALA A 171 6.97 5.14 -0.31
C ALA A 171 6.67 6.24 -1.35
N PRO A 172 6.07 7.41 -1.00
CA PRO A 172 5.88 8.51 -1.96
C PRO A 172 7.20 9.12 -2.44
N LEU A 173 8.22 9.19 -1.57
CA LEU A 173 9.55 9.66 -1.96
C LEU A 173 10.22 8.72 -2.96
N GLY A 174 10.02 7.41 -2.80
CA GLY A 174 10.40 6.42 -3.80
C GLY A 174 9.69 6.62 -5.15
N GLY A 175 8.40 6.96 -5.11
CA GLY A 175 7.65 7.36 -6.30
C GLY A 175 8.22 8.61 -6.98
N LEU A 176 8.55 9.63 -6.22
CA LEU A 176 9.22 10.84 -6.72
C LEU A 176 10.60 10.52 -7.33
N LEU A 177 11.40 9.66 -6.68
CA LEU A 177 12.66 9.18 -7.23
C LEU A 177 12.45 8.48 -8.59
N GLY A 178 11.38 7.71 -8.72
CA GLY A 178 11.00 7.06 -9.96
C GLY A 178 10.70 8.04 -11.07
N THR A 179 10.02 9.17 -10.78
CA THR A 179 9.79 10.21 -11.82
C THR A 179 11.08 10.86 -12.27
N VAL A 180 11.97 11.20 -11.36
CA VAL A 180 13.25 11.83 -11.70
C VAL A 180 14.10 10.89 -12.56
N THR A 181 14.23 9.63 -12.16
CA THR A 181 15.01 8.64 -12.92
C THR A 181 14.38 8.32 -14.28
N GLY A 182 13.05 8.20 -14.36
CA GLY A 182 12.34 7.99 -15.61
C GLY A 182 12.53 9.15 -16.59
N MET A 183 12.44 10.39 -16.13
CA MET A 183 12.69 11.57 -16.97
C MET A 183 14.14 11.67 -17.43
N ILE A 184 15.11 11.32 -16.58
CA ILE A 184 16.54 11.24 -16.99
C ILE A 184 16.68 10.26 -18.15
N GLN A 185 16.06 9.09 -18.10
CA GLN A 185 16.11 8.10 -19.18
C GLN A 185 15.49 8.65 -20.47
N VAL A 186 14.37 9.36 -20.40
CA VAL A 186 13.75 10.02 -21.57
C VAL A 186 14.71 11.01 -22.21
N PHE A 187 15.36 11.88 -21.44
CA PHE A 187 16.33 12.83 -21.98
C PHE A 187 17.57 12.15 -22.58
N GLN A 188 18.05 11.07 -21.99
CA GLN A 188 19.14 10.27 -22.56
C GLN A 188 18.75 9.67 -23.91
N GLN A 189 17.52 9.13 -24.02
CA GLN A 189 16.99 8.58 -25.28
C GLN A 189 16.89 9.67 -26.37
N ILE A 190 16.39 10.85 -26.02
CA ILE A 190 16.34 12.00 -26.94
C ILE A 190 17.74 12.39 -27.41
N THR A 191 18.74 12.35 -26.53
CA THR A 191 20.11 12.71 -26.88
C THR A 191 20.74 11.70 -27.84
N VAL A 192 20.41 10.41 -27.70
CA VAL A 192 21.00 9.33 -28.52
C VAL A 192 20.26 9.15 -29.83
N TYR A 193 18.93 9.18 -29.82
CA TYR A 193 18.09 8.84 -30.98
C TYR A 193 17.42 10.07 -31.61
N GLY A 194 17.57 11.26 -31.01
CA GLY A 194 16.84 12.45 -31.40
C GLY A 194 15.38 12.43 -30.92
N ALA A 195 14.66 13.53 -31.17
CA ALA A 195 13.25 13.67 -30.75
C ALA A 195 12.25 13.04 -31.75
N GLY A 196 12.72 12.16 -32.64
CA GLY A 196 11.94 11.66 -33.78
C GLY A 196 10.93 10.56 -33.49
N ASP A 197 11.04 9.85 -32.34
CA ASP A 197 10.11 8.77 -32.00
C ASP A 197 9.29 9.10 -30.73
N PRO A 198 8.05 9.57 -30.89
CA PRO A 198 7.17 9.87 -29.75
C PRO A 198 6.84 8.65 -28.89
N THR A 199 6.92 7.42 -29.42
CA THR A 199 6.55 6.20 -28.73
C THR A 199 7.56 5.87 -27.63
N ILE A 200 8.85 6.02 -27.94
CA ILE A 200 9.94 5.82 -26.99
C ILE A 200 9.84 6.82 -25.83
N MET A 201 9.57 8.09 -26.15
CA MET A 201 9.39 9.13 -25.15
C MET A 201 8.17 8.88 -24.26
N ALA A 202 7.02 8.49 -24.87
CA ALA A 202 5.81 8.20 -24.13
C ALA A 202 5.97 7.07 -23.14
N GLY A 203 6.71 6.03 -23.47
CA GLY A 203 7.01 4.89 -22.56
C GLY A 203 7.76 5.33 -21.30
N GLY A 204 8.83 6.11 -21.43
CA GLY A 204 9.60 6.62 -20.30
C GLY A 204 8.81 7.58 -19.40
N ILE A 205 7.98 8.45 -19.99
CA ILE A 205 7.08 9.34 -19.24
C ILE A 205 6.02 8.52 -18.49
N SER A 206 5.42 7.53 -19.15
CA SER A 206 4.43 6.64 -18.53
C SER A 206 5.03 5.89 -17.33
N GLN A 207 6.24 5.36 -17.46
CA GLN A 207 6.97 4.71 -16.37
C GLN A 207 7.22 5.69 -15.21
N ALA A 208 7.66 6.91 -15.49
CA ALA A 208 7.88 7.92 -14.47
C ALA A 208 6.59 8.22 -13.69
N LEU A 209 5.47 8.47 -14.37
CA LEU A 209 4.20 8.76 -13.71
C LEU A 209 3.66 7.57 -12.93
N MET A 210 3.80 6.35 -13.45
CA MET A 210 3.35 5.13 -12.78
C MET A 210 4.05 4.90 -11.44
N THR A 211 5.33 5.18 -11.32
CA THR A 211 6.05 5.04 -10.04
C THR A 211 5.51 5.96 -8.95
N THR A 212 5.08 7.19 -9.30
CA THR A 212 4.43 8.08 -8.34
C THR A 212 3.07 7.55 -7.89
N VAL A 213 2.27 7.04 -8.83
CA VAL A 213 0.98 6.41 -8.50
C VAL A 213 1.20 5.26 -7.53
N LEU A 214 2.16 4.38 -7.80
CA LEU A 214 2.49 3.26 -6.92
C LEU A 214 2.95 3.71 -5.53
N GLY A 215 3.77 4.76 -5.44
CA GLY A 215 4.20 5.35 -4.18
C GLY A 215 3.02 5.81 -3.31
N ILE A 216 2.03 6.46 -3.91
CA ILE A 216 0.83 6.94 -3.22
C ILE A 216 -0.10 5.77 -2.85
N VAL A 217 -0.30 4.82 -3.76
CA VAL A 217 -1.14 3.63 -3.53
C VAL A 217 -0.61 2.78 -2.37
N VAL A 218 0.70 2.71 -2.19
CA VAL A 218 1.34 2.04 -1.05
C VAL A 218 1.24 2.88 0.22
N ALA A 219 1.44 4.18 0.14
CA ALA A 219 1.48 5.06 1.30
C ALA A 219 0.12 5.13 2.03
N ILE A 220 -0.99 5.30 1.29
CA ILE A 220 -2.31 5.49 1.88
C ILE A 220 -2.71 4.34 2.81
N PRO A 221 -2.73 3.06 2.39
CA PRO A 221 -3.11 1.96 3.27
C PRO A 221 -2.10 1.75 4.41
N THR A 222 -0.81 2.04 4.18
CA THR A 222 0.22 1.89 5.21
C THR A 222 0.08 2.97 6.31
N ILE A 223 -0.23 4.24 5.96
CA ILE A 223 -0.54 5.30 6.92
C ILE A 223 -1.79 4.95 7.72
N PHE A 224 -2.83 4.47 7.03
CA PHE A 224 -4.05 4.04 7.70
C PHE A 224 -3.78 2.94 8.72
N MET A 225 -3.04 1.91 8.31
CA MET A 225 -2.63 0.79 9.18
C MET A 225 -1.82 1.30 10.38
N HIS A 226 -0.82 2.18 10.16
CA HIS A 226 -0.05 2.81 11.24
C HIS A 226 -0.97 3.52 12.25
N THR A 227 -1.93 4.30 11.78
CA THR A 227 -2.84 5.06 12.64
C THR A 227 -3.71 4.14 13.50
N VAL A 228 -4.25 3.08 12.90
CA VAL A 228 -5.06 2.09 13.63
C VAL A 228 -4.22 1.36 14.69
N VAL A 229 -3.02 0.91 14.34
CA VAL A 229 -2.12 0.20 15.26
C VAL A 229 -1.67 1.13 16.39
N LYS A 230 -1.32 2.39 16.08
CA LYS A 230 -0.95 3.39 17.08
C LYS A 230 -2.09 3.66 18.05
N SER A 231 -3.29 3.88 17.56
CA SER A 231 -4.47 4.10 18.43
C SER A 231 -4.72 2.92 19.37
N ARG A 232 -4.47 1.68 18.92
CA ARG A 232 -4.57 0.49 19.79
C ARG A 232 -3.49 0.46 20.87
N SER A 233 -2.26 0.83 20.52
CA SER A 233 -1.14 0.92 21.47
C SER A 233 -1.41 2.00 22.52
N ASP A 234 -1.77 3.21 22.08
CA ASP A 234 -2.05 4.34 22.96
C ASP A 234 -3.20 4.03 23.94
N ASN A 235 -4.24 3.33 23.47
CA ASN A 235 -5.36 2.91 24.33
C ASN A 235 -4.91 1.95 25.43
N ILE A 236 -3.99 1.00 25.15
CA ILE A 236 -3.46 0.11 26.18
C ILE A 236 -2.63 0.90 27.18
N ILE A 237 -1.75 1.80 26.73
CA ILE A 237 -0.93 2.65 27.62
C ILE A 237 -1.84 3.49 28.51
N HIS A 238 -2.87 4.09 27.96
CA HIS A 238 -3.84 4.89 28.72
C HIS A 238 -4.54 4.08 29.83
N ILE A 239 -4.91 2.82 29.56
CA ILE A 239 -5.45 1.91 30.59
C ILE A 239 -4.43 1.65 31.71
N LEU A 240 -3.13 1.49 31.35
CA LEU A 240 -2.08 1.31 32.37
C LEU A 240 -1.96 2.56 33.28
N GLU A 241 -1.96 3.74 32.70
CA GLU A 241 -1.89 5.02 33.40
C GLU A 241 -3.12 5.25 34.29
N GLU A 242 -4.31 4.98 33.78
CA GLU A 242 -5.57 5.11 34.52
C GLU A 242 -5.57 4.20 35.78
N GLN A 243 -5.19 2.93 35.61
CA GLN A 243 -5.14 2.00 36.74
C GLN A 243 -4.05 2.35 37.76
N ALA A 244 -2.89 2.80 37.29
CA ALA A 244 -1.82 3.27 38.17
C ALA A 244 -2.27 4.49 39.02
N THR A 245 -2.89 5.48 38.37
CA THR A 245 -3.43 6.67 39.02
C THR A 245 -4.50 6.33 40.03
N GLY A 246 -5.40 5.40 39.70
CA GLY A 246 -6.42 4.89 40.63
C GLY A 246 -5.84 4.25 41.89
N MET A 247 -4.75 3.47 41.75
CA MET A 247 -4.06 2.87 42.89
C MET A 247 -3.36 3.91 43.77
N ILE A 248 -2.76 4.93 43.19
CA ILE A 248 -2.12 6.02 43.91
C ILE A 248 -3.18 6.80 44.72
N ALA A 249 -4.32 7.15 44.10
CA ALA A 249 -5.41 7.83 44.74
C ALA A 249 -5.99 7.01 45.93
N GLN A 250 -6.24 5.73 45.72
CA GLN A 250 -6.74 4.86 46.78
C GLN A 250 -5.76 4.75 47.94
N LYS A 251 -4.46 4.76 47.69
CA LYS A 251 -3.44 4.74 48.73
C LYS A 251 -3.37 6.07 49.49
N ALA A 252 -3.47 7.18 48.79
CA ALA A 252 -3.51 8.52 49.43
C ALA A 252 -4.73 8.65 50.37
N GLU A 253 -5.90 8.18 49.95
CA GLU A 253 -7.12 8.18 50.77
C GLU A 253 -6.97 7.35 52.05
N ARG A 254 -6.37 6.16 51.93
CA ARG A 254 -6.10 5.30 53.09
C ARG A 254 -5.12 5.96 54.08
N ALA A 255 -4.11 6.65 53.56
CA ALA A 255 -3.15 7.38 54.42
C ALA A 255 -3.81 8.54 55.14
N ALA A 256 -4.68 9.28 54.48
CA ALA A 256 -5.45 10.39 55.07
C ALA A 256 -6.51 9.93 56.08
N GLY A 257 -7.14 8.76 55.86
CA GLY A 257 -8.15 8.19 56.77
C GLY A 257 -7.56 7.53 58.02
N ASN A 258 -6.24 7.28 58.09
CA ASN A 258 -5.55 6.69 59.24
C ASN A 258 -4.83 7.75 60.11
N SER A 259 -4.90 9.01 59.75
CA SER A 259 -4.39 10.17 60.52
C SER A 259 -5.53 10.86 61.28
#